data_5d7cd54c6d76d8b9b70858ddd14f4a58
#
_entry.id   5d7cd54c6d76d8b9b70858ddd14f4a58
#
_cell.length_a   1.000
_cell.length_b   1.000
_cell.length_c   1.000
_cell.angle_alpha   90.00
_cell.angle_beta   90.00
_cell.angle_gamma   90.00
#
_symmetry.space_group_name_H-M   'P 1'
#
loop_
_entity.id
_entity.type
_entity.pdbx_description
1 polymer ?
#
loop_
_entity_poly.entity_id
_entity_poly.type
_entity_poly.pdbx_seq_one_letter_code
_entity_poly.pdbx_strand_id
1 'polypeptide(L)'
;TCTGQYFSLVPIDRDGNALGPMLSWMDRRGARWNLDIYERHPEAFELWAEVHGMVPLPTGVDSLGHLLWFRHEQPAVYEAAHCFVEPMDYVLARLCADFAASPCTAFAQLL
;
A
#
# COMPACT_ATOMS: atom_id res chain seq x y z
N THR A 1 4.38 8.67 -20.37
CA THR A 1 4.69 8.83 -18.94
C THR A 1 3.40 8.67 -18.15
N CYS A 2 3.43 7.88 -17.10
CA CYS A 2 2.33 7.71 -16.16
C CYS A 2 2.75 8.30 -14.80
N THR A 3 1.91 9.15 -14.22
CA THR A 3 2.15 9.72 -12.90
C THR A 3 0.88 9.64 -12.06
N GLY A 4 1.02 9.58 -10.74
CA GLY A 4 -0.10 9.52 -9.82
C GLY A 4 0.29 10.01 -8.43
N GLN A 5 -0.68 10.04 -7.54
CA GLN A 5 -0.46 10.31 -6.13
C GLN A 5 0.02 9.04 -5.43
N TYR A 6 1.05 9.17 -4.61
CA TYR A 6 1.51 8.09 -3.74
C TYR A 6 0.48 7.72 -2.66
N PHE A 7 0.72 6.61 -2.00
CA PHE A 7 -0.09 6.08 -0.90
C PHE A 7 -1.51 5.67 -1.33
N SER A 8 -1.65 5.24 -2.57
CA SER A 8 -2.89 4.65 -3.06
C SER A 8 -2.65 3.17 -3.38
N LEU A 9 -3.59 2.29 -3.07
CA LEU A 9 -3.37 0.86 -3.14
C LEU A 9 -4.49 0.15 -3.92
N VAL A 10 -4.08 -0.65 -4.90
CA VAL A 10 -4.97 -1.48 -5.73
C VAL A 10 -4.60 -2.95 -5.53
N PRO A 11 -5.48 -3.80 -4.98
CA PRO A 11 -5.27 -5.25 -4.97
C PRO A 11 -5.49 -5.82 -6.38
N ILE A 12 -4.56 -6.62 -6.87
CA ILE A 12 -4.65 -7.26 -8.20
C ILE A 12 -4.39 -8.76 -8.13
N ASP A 13 -5.05 -9.51 -9.02
CA ASP A 13 -4.80 -10.93 -9.22
C ASP A 13 -3.58 -11.19 -10.12
N ARG A 14 -3.30 -12.47 -10.41
CA ARG A 14 -2.18 -12.88 -11.30
C ARG A 14 -2.37 -12.45 -12.76
N ASP A 15 -3.59 -12.18 -13.17
CA ASP A 15 -3.93 -11.72 -14.51
C ASP A 15 -3.96 -10.18 -14.61
N GLY A 16 -3.66 -9.49 -13.51
CA GLY A 16 -3.66 -8.03 -13.42
C GLY A 16 -5.05 -7.41 -13.33
N ASN A 17 -6.07 -8.18 -12.96
CA ASN A 17 -7.40 -7.63 -12.73
C ASN A 17 -7.50 -7.10 -11.30
N ALA A 18 -8.13 -5.94 -11.13
CA ALA A 18 -8.39 -5.40 -9.81
C ALA A 18 -9.44 -6.28 -9.07
N LEU A 19 -9.13 -6.65 -7.84
CA LEU A 19 -9.98 -7.46 -6.98
C LEU A 19 -10.96 -6.64 -6.13
N GLY A 20 -10.86 -5.32 -6.21
CA GLY A 20 -11.70 -4.41 -5.45
C GLY A 20 -11.39 -2.95 -5.77
N PRO A 21 -12.07 -2.02 -5.08
CA PRO A 21 -11.81 -0.61 -5.24
C PRO A 21 -10.41 -0.24 -4.74
N MET A 22 -9.82 0.75 -5.38
CA MET A 22 -8.59 1.38 -4.92
C MET A 22 -8.85 2.12 -3.59
N LEU A 23 -7.95 1.95 -2.63
CA LEU A 23 -7.85 2.87 -1.49
C LEU A 23 -6.95 4.04 -1.89
N SER A 24 -7.49 5.24 -1.83
CA SER A 24 -6.72 6.43 -2.22
C SER A 24 -5.94 7.00 -1.05
N TRP A 25 -4.96 7.82 -1.33
CA TRP A 25 -4.16 8.55 -0.34
C TRP A 25 -4.98 9.45 0.63
N MET A 26 -6.26 9.69 0.36
CA MET A 26 -7.19 10.39 1.25
C MET A 26 -7.97 9.45 2.15
N ASP A 27 -7.91 8.14 1.93
CA ASP A 27 -8.66 7.15 2.68
C ASP A 27 -7.98 6.85 4.02
N ARG A 28 -8.70 7.06 5.10
CA ARG A 28 -8.19 6.94 6.47
C ARG A 28 -8.52 5.60 7.14
N ARG A 29 -9.00 4.62 6.39
CA ARG A 29 -9.36 3.30 6.96
C ARG A 29 -8.20 2.60 7.65
N GLY A 30 -6.96 2.89 7.23
CA GLY A 30 -5.74 2.35 7.85
C GLY A 30 -5.40 2.91 9.23
N ALA A 31 -6.03 4.00 9.66
CA ALA A 31 -5.64 4.74 10.88
C ALA A 31 -5.55 3.85 12.13
N ARG A 32 -6.55 3.00 12.36
CA ARG A 32 -6.58 2.08 13.49
C ARG A 32 -5.35 1.17 13.53
N TRP A 33 -4.96 0.66 12.37
CA TRP A 33 -3.88 -0.30 12.26
C TRP A 33 -2.51 0.34 12.42
N ASN A 34 -2.32 1.55 11.88
CA ASN A 34 -1.09 2.31 12.11
C ASN A 34 -0.96 2.71 13.59
N LEU A 35 -2.04 3.13 14.23
CA LEU A 35 -2.02 3.44 15.67
C LEU A 35 -1.70 2.19 16.51
N ASP A 36 -2.20 1.02 16.14
CA ASP A 36 -1.87 -0.24 16.82
C ASP A 36 -0.36 -0.55 16.74
N ILE A 37 0.30 -0.24 15.61
CA ILE A 37 1.76 -0.36 15.49
C ILE A 37 2.46 0.64 16.43
N TYR A 38 2.00 1.89 16.51
CA TYR A 38 2.55 2.89 17.41
C TYR A 38 2.52 2.45 18.87
N GLU A 39 1.44 1.77 19.27
CA GLU A 39 1.25 1.30 20.64
C GLU A 39 2.08 0.05 20.96
N ARG A 40 2.16 -0.89 20.01
CA ARG A 40 2.78 -2.20 20.25
C ARG A 40 4.26 -2.25 19.92
N HIS A 41 4.71 -1.45 18.97
CA HIS A 41 6.06 -1.50 18.39
C HIS A 41 6.67 -0.10 18.25
N PRO A 42 6.73 0.69 19.35
CA PRO A 42 7.30 2.04 19.28
C PRO A 42 8.76 2.05 18.80
N GLU A 43 9.51 0.97 19.07
CA GLU A 43 10.89 0.82 18.64
C GLU A 43 11.06 0.72 17.11
N ALA A 44 10.02 0.32 16.38
CA ALA A 44 10.08 0.19 14.94
C ALA A 44 10.18 1.55 14.21
N PHE A 45 9.80 2.65 14.88
CA PHE A 45 9.80 3.98 14.27
C PHE A 45 11.21 4.49 13.95
N GLU A 46 12.17 4.24 14.83
CA GLU A 46 13.57 4.62 14.61
C GLU A 46 14.10 3.89 13.37
N LEU A 47 13.80 2.59 13.26
CA LEU A 47 14.20 1.79 12.10
C LEU A 47 13.54 2.27 10.80
N TRP A 48 12.24 2.56 10.81
CA TRP A 48 11.57 3.12 9.62
C TRP A 48 12.12 4.48 9.22
N ALA A 49 12.35 5.36 10.18
CA ALA A 49 12.94 6.67 9.92
C ALA A 49 14.36 6.55 9.34
N GLU A 50 15.15 5.61 9.83
CA GLU A 50 16.51 5.35 9.35
C GLU A 50 16.53 4.75 7.94
N VAL A 51 15.69 3.73 7.69
CA VAL A 51 15.70 2.97 6.43
C VAL A 51 14.94 3.71 5.33
N HIS A 52 13.78 4.25 5.65
CA HIS A 52 12.87 4.87 4.66
C HIS A 52 12.86 6.41 4.70
N GLY A 53 13.45 7.04 5.72
CA GLY A 53 13.32 8.48 5.92
C GLY A 53 11.91 8.95 6.25
N MET A 54 10.98 8.04 6.50
CA MET A 54 9.60 8.32 6.86
C MET A 54 9.02 7.18 7.69
N VAL A 55 7.92 7.45 8.38
CA VAL A 55 7.23 6.50 9.26
C VAL A 55 5.76 6.36 8.84
N PRO A 56 5.10 5.25 9.19
CA PRO A 56 3.66 5.12 8.98
C PRO A 56 2.89 6.30 9.58
N LEU A 57 1.91 6.82 8.86
CA LEU A 57 1.17 7.98 9.29
C LEU A 57 0.05 7.59 10.27
N PRO A 58 -0.10 8.28 11.42
CA PRO A 58 -1.21 8.01 12.35
C PRO A 58 -2.59 8.15 11.71
N THR A 59 -2.68 8.91 10.62
CA THR A 59 -3.90 9.09 9.84
C THR A 59 -4.28 7.87 9.00
N GLY A 60 -3.35 6.92 8.79
CA GLY A 60 -3.57 5.69 8.05
C GLY A 60 -3.81 5.87 6.56
N VAL A 61 -3.33 6.97 5.99
CA VAL A 61 -3.48 7.29 4.56
C VAL A 61 -2.31 6.74 3.71
N ASP A 62 -1.35 6.08 4.34
CA ASP A 62 -0.21 5.44 3.69
C ASP A 62 -0.53 4.00 3.23
N SER A 63 0.33 3.47 2.38
CA SER A 63 0.15 2.14 1.80
C SER A 63 0.20 1.03 2.84
N LEU A 64 0.99 1.17 3.91
CA LEU A 64 1.04 0.18 5.00
C LEU A 64 -0.30 0.11 5.74
N GLY A 65 -0.87 1.26 6.12
CA GLY A 65 -2.19 1.32 6.76
C GLY A 65 -3.28 0.71 5.89
N HIS A 66 -3.25 0.99 4.57
CA HIS A 66 -4.20 0.41 3.62
C HIS A 66 -4.02 -1.11 3.47
N LEU A 67 -2.78 -1.60 3.41
CA LEU A 67 -2.48 -3.03 3.33
C LEU A 67 -2.98 -3.77 4.57
N LEU A 68 -2.75 -3.21 5.76
CA LEU A 68 -3.23 -3.77 7.01
C LEU A 68 -4.77 -3.76 7.08
N TRP A 69 -5.40 -2.71 6.56
CA TRP A 69 -6.86 -2.69 6.44
C TRP A 69 -7.38 -3.82 5.54
N PHE A 70 -6.79 -4.04 4.36
CA PHE A 70 -7.17 -5.19 3.51
C PHE A 70 -6.98 -6.51 4.24
N ARG A 71 -5.85 -6.69 4.92
CA ARG A 71 -5.54 -7.92 5.65
C ARG A 71 -6.58 -8.25 6.72
N HIS A 72 -7.06 -7.25 7.44
CA HIS A 72 -7.94 -7.44 8.60
C HIS A 72 -9.43 -7.30 8.28
N GLU A 73 -9.79 -6.38 7.41
CA GLU A 73 -11.20 -6.06 7.12
C GLU A 73 -11.69 -6.66 5.79
N GLN A 74 -10.76 -7.05 4.91
CA GLN A 74 -11.07 -7.69 3.63
C GLN A 74 -10.16 -8.91 3.38
N PRO A 75 -10.14 -9.90 4.32
CA PRO A 75 -9.19 -11.02 4.24
C PRO A 75 -9.33 -11.83 2.93
N ALA A 76 -10.52 -11.98 2.41
CA ALA A 76 -10.72 -12.70 1.14
C ALA A 76 -10.05 -11.99 -0.04
N VAL A 77 -10.09 -10.65 -0.08
CA VAL A 77 -9.38 -9.86 -1.10
C VAL A 77 -7.88 -9.94 -0.88
N TYR A 78 -7.45 -9.83 0.37
CA TYR A 78 -6.02 -9.90 0.73
C TYR A 78 -5.38 -11.23 0.31
N GLU A 79 -6.06 -12.36 0.59
CA GLU A 79 -5.59 -13.71 0.25
C GLU A 79 -5.64 -14.01 -1.26
N ALA A 80 -6.62 -13.44 -1.98
CA ALA A 80 -6.73 -13.59 -3.42
C ALA A 80 -5.76 -12.71 -4.19
N ALA A 81 -5.25 -11.64 -3.57
CA ALA A 81 -4.33 -10.71 -4.23
C ALA A 81 -2.99 -11.38 -4.53
N HIS A 82 -2.56 -11.26 -5.78
CA HIS A 82 -1.21 -11.60 -6.18
C HIS A 82 -0.20 -10.55 -5.69
N CYS A 83 -0.59 -9.28 -5.82
CA CYS A 83 0.15 -8.16 -5.24
C CYS A 83 -0.76 -6.93 -5.05
N PHE A 84 -0.21 -5.95 -4.36
CA PHE A 84 -0.80 -4.65 -4.15
C PHE A 84 0.06 -3.61 -4.83
N VAL A 85 -0.53 -2.79 -5.68
CA VAL A 85 0.22 -1.86 -6.53
C VAL A 85 -0.31 -0.44 -6.39
N GLU A 86 0.56 0.52 -6.68
CA GLU A 86 0.14 1.91 -6.84
C GLU A 86 -0.66 2.05 -8.15
N PRO A 87 -1.58 3.02 -8.26
CA PRO A 87 -2.41 3.21 -9.47
C PRO A 87 -1.60 3.36 -10.75
N MET A 88 -0.44 4.02 -10.69
CA MET A 88 0.43 4.19 -11.84
C MET A 88 1.05 2.87 -12.30
N ASP A 89 1.45 2.02 -11.36
CA ASP A 89 1.98 0.69 -11.66
C ASP A 89 0.88 -0.23 -12.18
N TYR A 90 -0.36 -0.10 -11.66
CA TYR A 90 -1.53 -0.79 -12.20
C TYR A 90 -1.79 -0.43 -13.67
N VAL A 91 -1.76 0.85 -14.00
CA VAL A 91 -1.94 1.30 -15.40
C VAL A 91 -0.83 0.75 -16.29
N LEU A 92 0.42 0.78 -15.83
CA LEU A 92 1.56 0.21 -16.56
C LEU A 92 1.39 -1.29 -16.76
N ALA A 93 1.03 -2.03 -15.72
CA ALA A 93 0.77 -3.47 -15.82
C ALA A 93 -0.31 -3.79 -16.86
N ARG A 94 -1.37 -3.01 -16.91
CA ARG A 94 -2.45 -3.17 -17.91
C ARG A 94 -2.01 -2.84 -19.34
N LEU A 95 -1.06 -1.94 -19.52
CA LEU A 95 -0.56 -1.54 -20.84
C LEU A 95 0.56 -2.45 -21.36
N CYS A 96 1.42 -2.94 -20.47
CA CYS A 96 2.62 -3.68 -20.82
C CYS A 96 2.49 -5.20 -20.58
N ALA A 97 1.43 -5.65 -19.92
CA ALA A 97 1.23 -7.02 -19.46
C ALA A 97 2.42 -7.54 -18.59
N ASP A 98 3.03 -6.64 -17.82
CA ASP A 98 4.14 -6.92 -16.94
C ASP A 98 3.96 -6.19 -15.61
N PHE A 99 4.31 -6.85 -14.51
CA PHE A 99 4.19 -6.30 -13.16
C PHE A 99 5.55 -5.75 -12.72
N ALA A 100 5.69 -4.45 -12.85
CA ALA A 100 6.90 -3.75 -12.43
C ALA A 100 6.53 -2.51 -11.62
N ALA A 101 7.25 -2.31 -10.53
CA ALA A 101 7.18 -1.09 -9.74
C ALA A 101 8.49 -0.33 -9.83
N SER A 102 8.42 0.99 -9.82
CA SER A 102 9.64 1.79 -9.71
C SER A 102 10.20 1.73 -8.28
N PRO A 103 11.50 1.98 -8.07
CA PRO A 103 12.02 2.12 -6.72
C PRO A 103 11.30 3.19 -5.89
N CYS A 104 10.77 4.23 -6.54
CA CYS A 104 10.00 5.27 -5.86
C CYS A 104 8.65 4.77 -5.37
N THR A 105 7.94 3.96 -6.17
CA THR A 105 6.65 3.39 -5.77
C THR A 105 6.83 2.30 -4.72
N ALA A 106 7.86 1.48 -4.82
CA ALA A 106 8.19 0.48 -3.80
C ALA A 106 8.56 1.15 -2.46
N PHE A 107 9.36 2.21 -2.50
CA PHE A 107 9.71 3.00 -1.31
C PHE A 107 8.48 3.58 -0.60
N ALA A 108 7.51 4.11 -1.35
CA ALA A 108 6.30 4.69 -0.79
C ALA A 108 5.39 3.68 -0.06
N GLN A 109 5.60 2.38 -0.29
CA GLN A 109 4.82 1.33 0.39
C GLN A 109 5.28 1.06 1.84
N LEU A 110 6.41 1.59 2.27
CA LEU A 110 6.99 1.40 3.62
C LEU A 110 7.27 -0.07 4.00
N LEU A 111 7.60 -0.90 3.00
CA LEU A 111 7.83 -2.34 3.14
C LEU A 111 9.28 -2.72 2.84
#